data_79d3ff3bf33f28a65bed1f42f1debd51
#
_entry.id   79d3ff3bf33f28a65bed1f42f1debd51
#
_cell.length_a   1.000
_cell.length_b   1.000
_cell.length_c   1.000
_cell.angle_alpha   90.00
_cell.angle_beta   90.00
_cell.angle_gamma   90.00
#
_symmetry.space_group_name_H-M   'P 1'
#
loop_
_entity.id
_entity.type
_entity.pdbx_description
1 polymer ?
#
loop_
_entity_poly.entity_id
_entity_poly.type
_entity_poly.pdbx_seq_one_letter_code
_entity_poly.pdbx_strand_id
1 'polypeptide(L)'
;MNEVIIKGGTELQRCLYAFAVKTLLGTDVAIEASLLYPNAGEGEQALFPLADLDGALTKVSTAAAASRDALLSGVAPSGEDAAGDYNDHAFALPANAGYLPRKLPLAQDKLGPAAAVWEEL
;
A
#
# COMPACT_ATOMS: atom_id res chain seq x y z
N MET A 1 -8.34 11.96 -10.96
CA MET A 1 -8.08 10.88 -9.98
C MET A 1 -6.92 11.36 -9.14
N ASN A 2 -7.06 11.39 -7.83
CA ASN A 2 -5.94 11.77 -6.96
C ASN A 2 -4.82 10.74 -7.12
N GLU A 3 -3.58 11.19 -7.00
CA GLU A 3 -2.43 10.30 -7.05
C GLU A 3 -2.49 9.34 -5.85
N VAL A 4 -2.70 8.06 -6.14
CA VAL A 4 -2.67 7.01 -5.13
C VAL A 4 -1.29 6.37 -5.17
N ILE A 5 -0.58 6.38 -4.05
CA ILE A 5 0.78 5.85 -3.97
C ILE A 5 0.78 4.45 -3.37
N ILE A 6 0.16 4.24 -2.24
CA ILE A 6 0.19 2.98 -1.50
C ILE A 6 -1.19 2.37 -1.35
N LYS A 7 -2.23 3.14 -1.08
CA LYS A 7 -3.61 2.70 -0.84
C LYS A 7 -3.67 1.47 0.08
N GLY A 8 -3.17 1.62 1.31
CA GLY A 8 -3.14 0.51 2.26
C GLY A 8 -2.31 -0.71 1.83
N GLY A 9 -1.41 -0.55 0.87
CA GLY A 9 -0.58 -1.63 0.33
C GLY A 9 -1.09 -2.27 -0.97
N THR A 10 -2.26 -1.86 -1.47
CA THR A 10 -2.83 -2.45 -2.71
C THR A 10 -2.23 -1.85 -3.98
N GLU A 11 -1.66 -0.66 -3.93
CA GLU A 11 -1.10 0.09 -5.06
C GLU A 11 0.43 0.23 -4.98
N LEU A 12 1.15 -0.87 -4.88
CA LEU A 12 2.62 -0.85 -4.78
C LEU A 12 3.35 -1.06 -6.11
N GLN A 13 2.69 -1.60 -7.13
CA GLN A 13 3.37 -2.08 -8.35
C GLN A 13 4.17 -0.99 -9.06
N ARG A 14 3.61 0.21 -9.26
CA ARG A 14 4.32 1.32 -9.92
C ARG A 14 5.61 1.67 -9.19
N CYS A 15 5.54 1.79 -7.86
CA CYS A 15 6.70 2.14 -7.04
C CYS A 15 7.75 1.02 -7.04
N LEU A 16 7.34 -0.24 -6.89
CA LEU A 16 8.26 -1.37 -6.83
C LEU A 16 8.99 -1.58 -8.16
N TYR A 17 8.29 -1.47 -9.30
CA TYR A 17 8.93 -1.59 -10.61
C TYR A 17 9.85 -0.41 -10.90
N ALA A 18 9.45 0.80 -10.56
CA ALA A 18 10.32 1.97 -10.70
C ALA A 18 11.58 1.86 -9.84
N PHE A 19 11.44 1.40 -8.59
CA PHE A 19 12.57 1.12 -7.71
C PHE A 19 13.52 0.08 -8.30
N ALA A 20 12.99 -1.03 -8.81
CA ALA A 20 13.78 -2.08 -9.43
C ALA A 20 14.55 -1.55 -10.65
N VAL A 21 13.89 -0.82 -11.54
CA VAL A 21 14.53 -0.21 -12.72
C VAL A 21 15.60 0.79 -12.32
N LYS A 22 15.31 1.68 -11.35
CA LYS A 22 16.27 2.66 -10.83
C LYS A 22 17.51 1.99 -10.23
N THR A 23 17.30 0.86 -9.54
CA THR A 23 18.42 0.08 -8.97
C THR A 23 19.28 -0.58 -10.03
N LEU A 24 18.66 -1.05 -11.12
CA LEU A 24 19.36 -1.75 -12.20
C LEU A 24 20.10 -0.79 -13.15
N LEU A 25 19.49 0.35 -13.46
CA LEU A 25 20.02 1.30 -14.47
C LEU A 25 20.84 2.44 -13.86
N GLY A 26 20.79 2.61 -12.55
CA GLY A 26 21.44 3.70 -11.84
C GLY A 26 20.54 4.92 -11.65
N THR A 27 21.00 5.87 -10.81
CA THR A 27 20.21 7.04 -10.38
C THR A 27 20.13 8.15 -11.43
N ASP A 28 21.00 8.12 -12.43
CA ASP A 28 21.11 9.18 -13.45
C ASP A 28 20.13 9.00 -14.61
N VAL A 29 19.36 7.93 -14.61
CA VAL A 29 18.36 7.64 -15.65
C VAL A 29 17.01 8.21 -15.23
N ALA A 30 16.39 8.99 -16.11
CA ALA A 30 15.01 9.43 -15.93
C ALA A 30 14.06 8.24 -16.08
N ILE A 31 13.24 8.02 -15.06
CA ILE A 31 12.29 6.91 -15.00
C ILE A 31 10.89 7.48 -14.84
N GLU A 32 9.96 6.99 -15.63
CA GLU A 32 8.53 7.25 -15.51
C GLU A 32 7.83 5.92 -15.18
N ALA A 33 6.96 5.94 -14.20
CA ALA A 33 6.15 4.79 -13.80
C ALA A 33 4.67 5.12 -13.93
N SER A 34 3.93 4.23 -14.60
CA SER A 34 2.51 4.44 -14.88
C SER A 34 1.72 3.14 -14.75
N LEU A 35 0.45 3.24 -14.36
CA LEU A 35 -0.53 2.15 -14.55
C LEU A 35 -1.23 2.36 -15.87
N LEU A 36 -1.32 1.29 -16.67
CA LEU A 36 -2.05 1.27 -17.93
C LEU A 36 -3.28 0.37 -17.79
N TYR A 37 -4.45 0.94 -18.02
CA TYR A 37 -5.70 0.20 -18.18
C TYR A 37 -6.07 0.16 -19.67
N PRO A 38 -5.86 -0.97 -20.37
CA PRO A 38 -6.05 -1.04 -21.82
C PRO A 38 -7.51 -0.98 -22.25
N ASN A 39 -8.48 -1.22 -21.35
CA ASN A 39 -9.92 -1.27 -21.63
C ASN A 39 -10.70 -0.35 -20.66
N ALA A 40 -10.28 0.89 -20.50
CA ALA A 40 -10.93 1.85 -19.60
C ALA A 40 -12.30 2.37 -20.11
N GLY A 41 -12.77 1.94 -21.28
CA GLY A 41 -14.00 2.33 -21.96
C GLY A 41 -13.93 1.97 -23.44
N GLU A 42 -14.87 2.32 -24.28
CA GLU A 42 -15.03 1.97 -25.71
C GLU A 42 -13.74 2.13 -26.59
N GLY A 43 -12.71 1.34 -26.27
CA GLY A 43 -11.42 1.35 -26.96
C GLY A 43 -10.41 2.41 -26.45
N GLU A 44 -10.70 3.10 -25.37
CA GLU A 44 -9.80 4.06 -24.76
C GLU A 44 -8.81 3.37 -23.78
N GLN A 45 -7.56 3.81 -23.85
CA GLN A 45 -6.54 3.45 -22.89
C GLN A 45 -6.46 4.54 -21.81
N ALA A 46 -6.51 4.17 -20.54
CA ALA A 46 -6.27 5.10 -19.46
C ALA A 46 -4.88 4.86 -18.86
N LEU A 47 -4.06 5.92 -18.83
CA LEU A 47 -2.71 5.93 -18.29
C LEU A 47 -2.68 6.81 -17.03
N PHE A 48 -2.19 6.24 -15.93
CA PHE A 48 -2.08 6.93 -14.65
C PHE A 48 -0.60 6.99 -14.22
N PRO A 49 0.14 8.05 -14.59
CA PRO A 49 1.53 8.22 -14.19
C PRO A 49 1.65 8.59 -12.71
N LEU A 50 2.79 8.27 -12.12
CA LEU A 50 3.23 8.86 -10.86
C LEU A 50 3.89 10.21 -11.16
N ALA A 51 3.27 11.31 -10.70
CA ALA A 51 3.77 12.66 -10.99
C ALA A 51 5.08 12.96 -10.23
N ASP A 52 5.21 12.45 -8.99
CA ASP A 52 6.41 12.58 -8.15
C ASP A 52 6.93 11.20 -7.75
N LEU A 53 7.73 10.61 -8.63
CA LEU A 53 8.29 9.27 -8.39
C LEU A 53 9.23 9.24 -7.17
N ASP A 54 10.09 10.22 -7.00
CA ASP A 54 11.06 10.23 -5.89
C ASP A 54 10.36 10.42 -4.53
N GLY A 55 9.35 11.28 -4.48
CA GLY A 55 8.49 11.43 -3.31
C GLY A 55 7.71 10.15 -3.00
N ALA A 56 7.16 9.49 -4.02
CA ALA A 56 6.46 8.22 -3.88
C ALA A 56 7.40 7.11 -3.36
N LEU A 57 8.60 6.99 -3.91
CA LEU A 57 9.60 6.02 -3.45
C LEU A 57 10.02 6.27 -2.00
N THR A 58 10.15 7.54 -1.60
CA THR A 58 10.46 7.92 -0.22
C THR A 58 9.35 7.50 0.73
N LYS A 59 8.09 7.75 0.39
CA LYS A 59 6.92 7.34 1.20
C LYS A 59 6.85 5.81 1.34
N VAL A 60 6.98 5.07 0.24
CA VAL A 60 7.00 3.60 0.25
C VAL A 60 8.14 3.07 1.12
N SER A 61 9.34 3.63 1.00
CA SER A 61 10.49 3.25 1.80
C SER A 61 10.25 3.46 3.29
N THR A 62 9.70 4.61 3.67
CA THR A 62 9.37 4.94 5.07
C THR A 62 8.31 3.99 5.62
N ALA A 63 7.24 3.75 4.88
CA ALA A 63 6.18 2.82 5.27
C ALA A 63 6.69 1.38 5.40
N ALA A 64 7.53 0.93 4.46
CA ALA A 64 8.13 -0.41 4.51
C ALA A 64 9.07 -0.57 5.72
N ALA A 65 9.88 0.43 6.03
CA ALA A 65 10.75 0.41 7.20
C ALA A 65 9.92 0.33 8.51
N ALA A 66 8.90 1.16 8.66
CA ALA A 66 8.02 1.15 9.83
C ALA A 66 7.29 -0.20 9.97
N SER A 67 6.79 -0.75 8.88
CA SER A 67 6.10 -2.06 8.86
C SER A 67 7.06 -3.19 9.23
N ARG A 68 8.29 -3.16 8.71
CA ARG A 68 9.34 -4.12 9.08
C ARG A 68 9.64 -4.06 10.58
N ASP A 69 9.80 -2.88 11.15
CA ASP A 69 10.12 -2.71 12.56
C ASP A 69 8.95 -3.18 13.45
N ALA A 70 7.69 -2.93 13.06
CA ALA A 70 6.53 -3.49 13.71
C ALA A 70 6.54 -5.03 13.69
N LEU A 71 6.78 -5.65 12.54
CA LEU A 71 6.87 -7.11 12.42
C LEU A 71 8.00 -7.70 13.27
N LEU A 72 9.18 -7.09 13.28
CA LEU A 72 10.30 -7.53 14.09
C LEU A 72 10.03 -7.41 15.59
N SER A 73 9.18 -6.48 16.00
CA SER A 73 8.72 -6.36 17.41
C SER A 73 7.55 -7.30 17.74
N GLY A 74 7.11 -8.13 16.82
CA GLY A 74 5.99 -9.07 16.99
C GLY A 74 4.60 -8.43 16.84
N VAL A 75 4.52 -7.25 16.23
CA VAL A 75 3.25 -6.54 16.01
C VAL A 75 2.79 -6.75 14.57
N ALA A 76 1.73 -7.53 14.39
CA ALA A 76 1.10 -7.81 13.09
C ALA A 76 -0.42 -7.91 13.24
N PRO A 77 -1.12 -6.81 13.59
CA PRO A 77 -2.56 -6.82 13.73
C PRO A 77 -3.25 -6.93 12.36
N SER A 78 -4.47 -7.48 12.34
CA SER A 78 -5.32 -7.50 11.17
C SER A 78 -5.72 -6.08 10.77
N GLY A 79 -5.61 -5.78 9.46
CA GLY A 79 -6.02 -4.50 8.89
C GLY A 79 -7.53 -4.34 8.72
N GLU A 80 -7.96 -3.21 8.20
CA GLU A 80 -9.38 -2.89 7.96
C GLU A 80 -10.05 -3.88 7.00
N ASP A 81 -9.33 -4.30 5.97
CA ASP A 81 -9.81 -5.24 4.95
C ASP A 81 -9.74 -6.72 5.36
N ALA A 82 -9.41 -7.01 6.63
CA ALA A 82 -9.28 -8.39 7.10
C ALA A 82 -10.59 -9.21 7.00
N ALA A 83 -11.73 -8.55 6.88
CA ALA A 83 -13.04 -9.18 6.67
C ALA A 83 -13.62 -8.90 5.26
N GLY A 84 -12.84 -8.32 4.36
CA GLY A 84 -13.26 -8.01 2.99
C GLY A 84 -13.41 -9.25 2.12
N ASP A 85 -14.06 -9.07 0.96
CA ASP A 85 -14.19 -10.09 -0.06
C ASP A 85 -12.81 -10.56 -0.54
N TYR A 86 -12.66 -11.84 -0.81
CA TYR A 86 -11.40 -12.50 -1.18
C TYR A 86 -10.32 -12.51 -0.08
N ASN A 87 -10.72 -12.29 1.17
CA ASN A 87 -9.81 -12.31 2.30
C ASN A 87 -10.07 -13.52 3.20
N ASP A 88 -9.23 -14.54 3.09
CA ASP A 88 -9.37 -15.78 3.86
C ASP A 88 -9.16 -15.58 5.37
N HIS A 89 -8.57 -14.46 5.80
CA HIS A 89 -8.44 -14.13 7.23
C HIS A 89 -9.78 -13.92 7.93
N ALA A 90 -10.86 -13.62 7.19
CA ALA A 90 -12.20 -13.50 7.74
C ALA A 90 -12.63 -14.77 8.51
N PHE A 91 -12.19 -15.96 8.09
CA PHE A 91 -12.47 -17.22 8.77
C PHE A 91 -11.81 -17.33 10.14
N ALA A 92 -10.72 -16.63 10.37
CA ALA A 92 -10.00 -16.62 11.64
C ALA A 92 -10.52 -15.55 12.61
N LEU A 93 -11.40 -14.64 12.15
CA LEU A 93 -11.96 -13.58 12.96
C LEU A 93 -13.20 -14.09 13.73
N PRO A 94 -13.46 -13.57 14.94
CA PRO A 94 -14.71 -13.84 15.65
C PRO A 94 -15.92 -13.41 14.81
N ALA A 95 -16.96 -14.24 14.77
CA ALA A 95 -18.22 -13.99 14.05
C ALA A 95 -19.05 -12.85 14.67
N ASN A 96 -18.44 -11.75 15.01
CA ASN A 96 -19.05 -10.58 15.63
C ASN A 96 -18.69 -9.34 14.82
N ALA A 97 -19.70 -8.77 14.13
CA ALA A 97 -19.53 -7.57 13.30
C ALA A 97 -18.90 -6.37 14.03
N GLY A 98 -19.03 -6.28 15.35
CA GLY A 98 -18.40 -5.24 16.16
C GLY A 98 -16.96 -5.54 16.59
N TYR A 99 -16.37 -6.67 16.21
CA TYR A 99 -15.02 -7.03 16.67
C TYR A 99 -13.95 -6.12 16.08
N LEU A 100 -13.85 -6.05 14.76
CA LEU A 100 -12.87 -5.21 14.07
C LEU A 100 -12.98 -3.72 14.44
N PRO A 101 -14.16 -3.06 14.38
CA PRO A 101 -14.28 -1.65 14.77
C PRO A 101 -13.80 -1.35 16.19
N ARG A 102 -13.95 -2.31 17.12
CA ARG A 102 -13.45 -2.12 18.49
C ARG A 102 -11.95 -2.35 18.62
N LYS A 103 -11.36 -3.14 17.73
CA LYS A 103 -9.93 -3.50 17.79
C LYS A 103 -9.06 -2.57 16.97
N LEU A 104 -9.59 -1.94 15.92
CA LEU A 104 -8.83 -1.06 15.05
C LEU A 104 -8.08 0.06 15.78
N PRO A 105 -8.68 0.83 16.71
CA PRO A 105 -7.94 1.88 17.42
C PRO A 105 -6.77 1.32 18.24
N LEU A 106 -6.94 0.15 18.85
CA LEU A 106 -5.88 -0.51 19.60
C LEU A 106 -4.78 -1.05 18.67
N ALA A 107 -5.16 -1.54 17.49
CA ALA A 107 -4.23 -2.01 16.49
C ALA A 107 -3.38 -0.85 15.93
N GLN A 108 -4.00 0.28 15.63
CA GLN A 108 -3.32 1.51 15.19
C GLN A 108 -2.33 2.01 16.25
N ASP A 109 -2.73 2.06 17.52
CA ASP A 109 -1.85 2.44 18.63
C ASP A 109 -0.63 1.50 18.73
N LYS A 110 -0.83 0.19 18.58
CA LYS A 110 0.24 -0.80 18.62
C LYS A 110 1.17 -0.76 17.41
N LEU A 111 0.64 -0.44 16.23
CA LEU A 111 1.43 -0.28 15.01
C LEU A 111 2.30 0.98 15.07
N GLY A 112 1.86 2.02 15.80
CA GLY A 112 2.58 3.29 15.83
C GLY A 112 2.80 3.86 14.42
N PRO A 113 4.06 4.18 14.03
CA PRO A 113 4.34 4.74 12.70
C PRO A 113 3.89 3.85 11.52
N ALA A 114 3.81 2.53 11.71
CA ALA A 114 3.35 1.62 10.66
C ALA A 114 1.84 1.76 10.37
N ALA A 115 1.05 2.34 11.28
CA ALA A 115 -0.36 2.62 11.06
C ALA A 115 -0.60 3.59 9.90
N ALA A 116 0.38 4.44 9.57
CA ALA A 116 0.29 5.34 8.42
C ALA A 116 0.07 4.62 7.07
N VAL A 117 0.38 3.33 6.97
CA VAL A 117 0.08 2.51 5.79
C VAL A 117 -1.45 2.34 5.60
N TRP A 118 -2.23 2.40 6.67
CA TRP A 118 -3.70 2.30 6.62
C TRP A 118 -4.37 3.63 6.28
N GLU A 119 -3.68 4.73 6.50
CA GLU A 119 -4.10 6.03 6.01
C GLU A 119 -3.79 6.08 4.51
N GLU A 120 -4.66 6.69 3.73
CA GLU A 120 -4.45 6.83 2.28
C GLU A 120 -3.18 7.65 1.98
N LEU A 121 -2.07 6.96 1.79
CA LEU A 121 -0.81 7.52 1.29
C LEU A 121 -0.69 7.32 -0.21
#